data_abe1a524a311e676bfe899389bf2d9b2
#
_entry.id   abe1a524a311e676bfe899389bf2d9b2
#
_cell.length_a   1.000
_cell.length_b   1.000
_cell.length_c   1.000
_cell.angle_alpha   90.00
_cell.angle_beta   90.00
_cell.angle_gamma   90.00
#
_symmetry.space_group_name_H-M   'P 1'
#
loop_
_entity.id
_entity.type
_entity.pdbx_description
1 polymer ?
#
loop_
_entity_poly.entity_id
_entity_poly.type
_entity_poly.pdbx_seq_one_letter_code
_entity_poly.pdbx_strand_id
1 'polypeptide(L)'
;MAWPARKMAGRWLVLAGRNYGWPVITYGAEYGSGAKIGEGTAKAGMEQPLVHWTPSIAPSGMAFLTSERYPGWQGNLFVGALKDRMLVRLQLDGTRIVAQERLLEGALGRIRDVRQGPDGWLYLLTDEDDGRVVRLERRERG
;
A
#
# COMPACT_ATOMS: atom_id res chain seq x y z
N MET A 1 1.53 -11.29 13.15
CA MET A 1 0.12 -11.68 12.98
C MET A 1 -0.14 -11.88 11.50
N ALA A 2 -0.39 -13.11 11.08
CA ALA A 2 -0.68 -13.41 9.69
C ALA A 2 -2.04 -12.78 9.32
N TRP A 3 -2.02 -11.79 8.47
CA TRP A 3 -3.23 -11.21 7.90
C TRP A 3 -3.84 -12.25 6.96
N PRO A 4 -5.08 -12.72 7.16
CA PRO A 4 -5.67 -13.71 6.27
C PRO A 4 -5.72 -13.14 4.86
N ALA A 5 -5.24 -13.93 3.91
CA ALA A 5 -5.16 -13.58 2.51
C ALA A 5 -6.56 -13.31 1.94
N ARG A 6 -6.82 -12.07 1.51
CA ARG A 6 -8.11 -11.59 1.03
C ARG A 6 -7.98 -10.90 -0.30
N LYS A 7 -9.00 -10.97 -1.12
CA LYS A 7 -9.04 -10.33 -2.43
C LYS A 7 -9.11 -8.79 -2.39
N MET A 8 -9.05 -8.19 -1.20
CA MET A 8 -9.09 -6.75 -1.00
C MET A 8 -8.03 -6.29 -0.01
N ALA A 9 -7.52 -5.09 -0.21
CA ALA A 9 -6.69 -4.39 0.76
C ALA A 9 -7.09 -2.91 0.85
N GLY A 10 -6.89 -2.30 2.00
CA GLY A 10 -7.21 -0.91 2.25
C GLY A 10 -6.22 -0.23 3.18
N ARG A 11 -6.28 1.09 3.23
CA ARG A 11 -5.52 1.94 4.15
C ARG A 11 -6.49 2.82 4.92
N TRP A 12 -6.29 2.92 6.22
CA TRP A 12 -7.10 3.71 7.14
C TRP A 12 -6.25 4.73 7.88
N LEU A 13 -6.86 5.87 8.22
CA LEU A 13 -6.39 6.72 9.29
C LEU A 13 -6.88 6.10 10.60
N VAL A 14 -5.96 5.52 11.38
CA VAL A 14 -6.31 4.81 12.60
C VAL A 14 -6.41 5.78 13.77
N LEU A 15 -7.60 5.96 14.30
CA LEU A 15 -7.92 6.79 15.46
C LEU A 15 -8.34 5.92 16.62
N ALA A 16 -7.98 6.31 17.85
CA ALA A 16 -8.37 5.57 19.04
C ALA A 16 -9.89 5.48 19.21
N GLY A 17 -10.38 4.33 19.66
CA GLY A 17 -11.80 4.07 19.91
C GLY A 17 -12.68 3.90 18.67
N ARG A 18 -12.11 3.86 17.46
CA ARG A 18 -12.86 3.67 16.20
C ARG A 18 -12.93 2.21 15.78
N ASN A 19 -14.05 1.84 15.18
CA ASN A 19 -14.28 0.52 14.62
C ASN A 19 -14.08 0.55 13.09
N TYR A 20 -13.12 -0.24 12.59
CA TYR A 20 -12.78 -0.33 11.17
C TYR A 20 -13.44 -1.50 10.44
N GLY A 21 -14.46 -2.07 11.07
CA GLY A 21 -15.48 -2.89 10.44
C GLY A 21 -15.19 -4.38 10.29
N TRP A 22 -13.93 -4.80 10.34
CA TRP A 22 -13.62 -6.22 10.15
C TRP A 22 -14.11 -7.09 11.33
N PRO A 23 -14.76 -8.25 11.10
CA PRO A 23 -15.13 -8.90 9.80
C PRO A 23 -16.51 -8.50 9.27
N VAL A 24 -17.20 -7.55 9.91
CA VAL A 24 -18.61 -7.22 9.62
C VAL A 24 -18.77 -6.55 8.25
N ILE A 25 -17.90 -5.60 7.94
CA ILE A 25 -17.85 -4.96 6.62
C ILE A 25 -16.48 -5.16 5.97
N THR A 26 -16.47 -5.33 4.65
CA THR A 26 -15.25 -5.44 3.86
C THR A 26 -15.52 -5.26 2.37
N TYR A 27 -14.53 -4.76 1.62
CA TYR A 27 -14.50 -4.78 0.15
C TYR A 27 -13.94 -6.09 -0.40
N GLY A 28 -13.52 -7.01 0.49
CA GLY A 28 -12.90 -8.29 0.13
C GLY A 28 -13.89 -9.42 -0.07
N ALA A 29 -13.36 -10.52 -0.56
CA ALA A 29 -14.06 -11.78 -0.72
C ALA A 29 -13.17 -12.94 -0.25
N GLU A 30 -13.77 -14.10 0.01
CA GLU A 30 -13.06 -15.31 0.40
C GLU A 30 -12.00 -15.71 -0.64
N TYR A 31 -10.87 -16.17 -0.14
CA TYR A 31 -9.79 -16.64 -0.98
C TYR A 31 -10.16 -17.98 -1.61
N GLY A 32 -10.04 -18.11 -2.92
CA GLY A 32 -10.39 -19.33 -3.64
C GLY A 32 -11.85 -19.38 -4.10
N SER A 33 -12.82 -19.32 -3.19
CA SER A 33 -14.25 -19.38 -3.53
C SER A 33 -14.80 -18.09 -4.11
N GLY A 34 -14.25 -16.94 -3.72
CA GLY A 34 -14.81 -15.63 -4.07
C GLY A 34 -16.09 -15.29 -3.32
N ALA A 35 -16.49 -16.08 -2.34
CA ALA A 35 -17.71 -15.87 -1.58
C ALA A 35 -17.67 -14.51 -0.82
N LYS A 36 -18.84 -13.93 -0.62
CA LYS A 36 -19.00 -12.67 0.14
C LYS A 36 -18.58 -12.88 1.59
N ILE A 37 -17.81 -11.93 2.12
CA ILE A 37 -17.46 -11.87 3.54
C ILE A 37 -18.29 -10.75 4.20
N GLY A 38 -18.86 -11.06 5.37
CA GLY A 38 -19.61 -10.09 6.17
C GLY A 38 -20.92 -9.62 5.55
N GLU A 39 -21.41 -8.49 6.03
CA GLU A 39 -22.73 -7.95 5.68
C GLU A 39 -22.70 -7.01 4.46
N GLY A 40 -21.53 -6.42 4.16
CA GLY A 40 -21.38 -5.48 3.06
C GLY A 40 -20.08 -4.67 3.13
N THR A 41 -20.06 -3.53 2.47
CA THR A 41 -18.89 -2.65 2.39
C THR A 41 -18.94 -1.47 3.35
N ALA A 42 -20.12 -1.14 3.87
CA ALA A 42 -20.32 -0.03 4.81
C ALA A 42 -21.39 -0.37 5.85
N LYS A 43 -21.23 0.15 7.06
CA LYS A 43 -22.21 0.05 8.15
C LYS A 43 -22.05 1.25 9.09
N ALA A 44 -23.15 1.74 9.65
CA ALA A 44 -23.13 2.84 10.61
C ALA A 44 -22.23 2.49 11.82
N GLY A 45 -21.42 3.45 12.27
CA GLY A 45 -20.47 3.27 13.37
C GLY A 45 -19.17 2.54 13.00
N MET A 46 -18.95 2.28 11.71
CA MET A 46 -17.73 1.67 11.18
C MET A 46 -17.03 2.58 10.16
N GLU A 47 -15.73 2.76 10.33
CA GLU A 47 -14.92 3.66 9.51
C GLU A 47 -14.62 3.06 8.14
N GLN A 48 -14.64 3.91 7.13
CA GLN A 48 -14.27 3.54 5.76
C GLN A 48 -12.76 3.70 5.52
N PRO A 49 -12.13 2.87 4.67
CA PRO A 49 -10.74 3.06 4.29
C PRO A 49 -10.55 4.34 3.46
N LEU A 50 -9.39 4.99 3.59
CA LEU A 50 -9.00 6.12 2.74
C LEU A 50 -8.79 5.69 1.29
N VAL A 51 -8.30 4.48 1.09
CA VAL A 51 -8.12 3.81 -0.20
C VAL A 51 -8.26 2.31 -0.03
N HIS A 52 -8.79 1.65 -1.02
CA HIS A 52 -8.80 0.19 -1.12
C HIS A 52 -8.46 -0.25 -2.56
N TRP A 53 -7.95 -1.46 -2.68
CA TRP A 53 -7.70 -2.11 -3.97
C TRP A 53 -8.53 -3.38 -4.08
N THR A 54 -9.40 -3.42 -5.10
CA THR A 54 -10.25 -4.58 -5.40
C THR A 54 -10.13 -4.90 -6.90
N PRO A 55 -9.56 -6.04 -7.28
CA PRO A 55 -8.93 -7.06 -6.43
C PRO A 55 -7.69 -6.54 -5.68
N SER A 56 -7.32 -7.24 -4.60
CA SER A 56 -6.16 -6.87 -3.79
C SER A 56 -4.87 -6.94 -4.59
N ILE A 57 -4.04 -5.90 -4.47
CA ILE A 57 -2.66 -5.88 -4.96
C ILE A 57 -1.69 -6.65 -4.06
N ALA A 58 -2.17 -7.20 -2.94
CA ALA A 58 -1.39 -7.72 -1.82
C ALA A 58 -0.39 -6.68 -1.30
N PRO A 59 -0.86 -5.55 -0.71
CA PRO A 59 0.01 -4.53 -0.18
C PRO A 59 0.87 -5.09 0.95
N SER A 60 2.12 -4.69 0.96
CA SER A 60 3.14 -5.15 1.89
C SER A 60 3.60 -4.00 2.80
N GLY A 61 4.88 -3.66 2.80
CA GLY A 61 5.41 -2.53 3.54
C GLY A 61 4.98 -1.18 2.98
N MET A 62 5.10 -0.15 3.82
CA MET A 62 4.83 1.23 3.41
C MET A 62 5.76 2.20 4.13
N ALA A 63 6.01 3.35 3.51
CA ALA A 63 6.78 4.44 4.08
C ALA A 63 6.26 5.79 3.61
N PHE A 64 6.23 6.77 4.53
CA PHE A 64 6.10 8.17 4.14
C PHE A 64 7.46 8.70 3.69
N LEU A 65 7.46 9.46 2.60
CA LEU A 65 8.65 10.16 2.14
C LEU A 65 8.73 11.52 2.84
N THR A 66 9.73 11.72 3.67
CA THR A 66 9.96 12.98 4.38
C THR A 66 11.12 13.79 3.78
N SER A 67 11.95 13.15 2.94
CA SER A 67 13.10 13.78 2.31
C SER A 67 12.74 14.56 1.05
N GLU A 68 13.65 15.46 0.65
CA GLU A 68 13.56 16.26 -0.59
C GLU A 68 14.26 15.59 -1.79
N ARG A 69 14.73 14.34 -1.66
CA ARG A 69 15.42 13.61 -2.73
C ARG A 69 14.59 13.45 -4.01
N TYR A 70 13.27 13.47 -3.87
CA TYR A 70 12.33 13.36 -4.98
C TYR A 70 11.46 14.61 -5.04
N PRO A 71 11.80 15.61 -5.89
CA PRO A 71 11.05 16.87 -5.98
C PRO A 71 9.56 16.66 -6.23
N GLY A 72 8.72 17.29 -5.42
CA GLY A 72 7.25 17.19 -5.51
C GLY A 72 6.64 15.92 -4.89
N TRP A 73 7.45 15.04 -4.29
CA TRP A 73 6.96 13.81 -3.67
C TRP A 73 7.02 13.80 -2.14
N GLN A 74 7.60 14.82 -1.52
CA GLN A 74 7.63 14.94 -0.07
C GLN A 74 6.22 14.87 0.52
N GLY A 75 6.04 14.12 1.61
CA GLY A 75 4.74 13.87 2.22
C GLY A 75 3.91 12.76 1.58
N ASN A 76 4.32 12.21 0.44
CA ASN A 76 3.62 11.11 -0.19
C ASN A 76 3.87 9.80 0.56
N LEU A 77 2.90 8.88 0.47
CA LEU A 77 2.97 7.53 1.01
C LEU A 77 3.29 6.54 -0.11
N PHE A 78 4.28 5.69 0.12
CA PHE A 78 4.67 4.62 -0.79
C PHE A 78 4.28 3.27 -0.22
N VAL A 79 3.69 2.41 -1.05
CA VAL A 79 3.18 1.09 -0.66
C VAL A 79 3.71 0.04 -1.64
N GLY A 80 4.39 -0.97 -1.13
CA GLY A 80 4.80 -2.13 -1.92
C GLY A 80 3.64 -3.06 -2.22
N ALA A 81 3.66 -3.71 -3.37
CA ALA A 81 2.68 -4.70 -3.77
C ALA A 81 3.36 -6.02 -4.14
N LEU A 82 2.92 -7.10 -3.50
CA LEU A 82 3.45 -8.45 -3.77
C LEU A 82 2.81 -9.05 -5.02
N LYS A 83 1.48 -9.04 -5.10
CA LYS A 83 0.74 -9.67 -6.19
C LYS A 83 0.93 -8.92 -7.51
N ASP A 84 0.74 -7.61 -7.48
CA ASP A 84 0.81 -6.78 -8.69
C ASP A 84 2.23 -6.29 -9.00
N ARG A 85 3.23 -6.71 -8.19
CA ARG A 85 4.67 -6.51 -8.44
C ARG A 85 5.02 -5.07 -8.79
N MET A 86 4.57 -4.14 -7.96
CA MET A 86 4.73 -2.70 -8.20
C MET A 86 4.92 -1.93 -6.90
N LEU A 87 5.35 -0.68 -7.04
CA LEU A 87 5.31 0.32 -5.99
C LEU A 87 4.15 1.28 -6.28
N VAL A 88 3.29 1.51 -5.29
CA VAL A 88 2.21 2.49 -5.39
C VAL A 88 2.62 3.75 -4.65
N ARG A 89 2.54 4.90 -5.33
CA ARG A 89 2.67 6.23 -4.72
C ARG A 89 1.28 6.81 -4.50
N LEU A 90 0.99 7.19 -3.27
CA LEU A 90 -0.24 7.88 -2.88
C LEU A 90 0.11 9.32 -2.54
N GLN A 91 -0.45 10.26 -3.27
CA GLN A 91 -0.34 11.68 -2.96
C GLN A 91 -1.42 12.07 -1.96
N LEU A 92 -1.00 12.73 -0.89
CA LEU A 92 -1.90 13.16 0.16
C LEU A 92 -2.03 14.69 0.18
N ASP A 93 -3.25 15.14 0.50
CA ASP A 93 -3.57 16.50 0.93
C ASP A 93 -4.19 16.40 2.32
N GLY A 94 -3.38 16.71 3.35
CA GLY A 94 -3.73 16.39 4.72
C GLY A 94 -3.94 14.88 4.92
N THR A 95 -5.15 14.47 5.29
CA THR A 95 -5.52 13.06 5.47
C THR A 95 -6.19 12.44 4.24
N ARG A 96 -6.41 13.21 3.17
CA ARG A 96 -7.06 12.73 1.95
C ARG A 96 -6.02 12.24 0.94
N ILE A 97 -6.32 11.14 0.27
CA ILE A 97 -5.59 10.69 -0.91
C ILE A 97 -6.19 11.39 -2.13
N VAL A 98 -5.38 12.23 -2.79
CA VAL A 98 -5.80 13.04 -3.94
C VAL A 98 -5.34 12.48 -5.28
N ALA A 99 -4.31 11.62 -5.28
CA ALA A 99 -3.85 10.93 -6.48
C ALA A 99 -3.17 9.61 -6.12
N GLN A 100 -3.19 8.67 -7.06
CA GLN A 100 -2.49 7.40 -6.98
C GLN A 100 -1.71 7.17 -8.28
N GLU A 101 -0.48 6.70 -8.14
CA GLU A 101 0.40 6.36 -9.27
C GLU A 101 1.00 4.98 -9.06
N ARG A 102 1.09 4.21 -10.14
CA ARG A 102 1.77 2.92 -10.17
C ARG A 102 3.17 3.09 -10.73
N LEU A 103 4.16 2.62 -9.99
CA LEU A 103 5.56 2.73 -10.33
C LEU A 103 6.20 1.36 -10.40
N LEU A 104 7.20 1.19 -11.25
CA LEU A 104 8.02 -0.02 -11.35
C LEU A 104 7.20 -1.30 -11.61
N GLU A 105 6.08 -1.20 -12.35
CA GLU A 105 5.22 -2.36 -12.65
C GLU A 105 6.03 -3.48 -13.34
N GLY A 106 6.12 -4.64 -12.66
CA GLY A 106 6.88 -5.80 -13.12
C GLY A 106 8.42 -5.67 -13.13
N ALA A 107 8.97 -4.48 -12.87
CA ALA A 107 10.41 -4.23 -13.04
C ALA A 107 11.29 -4.92 -11.99
N LEU A 108 10.80 -5.09 -10.77
CA LEU A 108 11.55 -5.64 -9.63
C LEU A 108 10.94 -6.94 -9.07
N GLY A 109 9.86 -7.45 -9.67
CA GLY A 109 9.11 -8.55 -9.11
C GLY A 109 8.28 -8.14 -7.88
N ARG A 110 8.06 -9.07 -6.98
CA ARG A 110 7.26 -8.87 -5.75
C ARG A 110 7.99 -7.91 -4.81
N ILE A 111 7.33 -6.85 -4.37
CA ILE A 111 7.90 -5.89 -3.41
C ILE A 111 7.39 -6.21 -2.02
N ARG A 112 8.30 -6.60 -1.12
CA ARG A 112 7.99 -7.01 0.27
C ARG A 112 7.94 -5.86 1.23
N ASP A 113 8.83 -4.89 1.12
CA ASP A 113 8.89 -3.75 2.04
C ASP A 113 9.41 -2.49 1.33
N VAL A 114 9.06 -1.35 1.91
CA VAL A 114 9.48 -0.02 1.46
C VAL A 114 9.94 0.76 2.68
N ARG A 115 11.15 1.34 2.62
CA ARG A 115 11.71 2.18 3.68
C ARG A 115 12.39 3.41 3.11
N GLN A 116 12.34 4.53 3.83
CA GLN A 116 13.25 5.64 3.59
C GLN A 116 14.52 5.41 4.40
N GLY A 117 15.66 5.43 3.72
CA GLY A 117 16.96 5.33 4.36
C GLY A 117 17.40 6.65 5.02
N PRO A 118 18.46 6.61 5.85
CA PRO A 118 19.00 7.81 6.50
C PRO A 118 19.57 8.84 5.51
N ASP A 119 19.92 8.41 4.30
CA ASP A 119 20.36 9.24 3.18
C ASP A 119 19.18 9.90 2.42
N GLY A 120 17.96 9.62 2.82
CA GLY A 120 16.73 10.16 2.25
C GLY A 120 16.20 9.44 1.00
N TRP A 121 16.92 8.44 0.49
CA TRP A 121 16.44 7.62 -0.62
C TRP A 121 15.46 6.55 -0.16
N LEU A 122 14.57 6.11 -1.05
CA LEU A 122 13.70 4.97 -0.83
C LEU A 122 14.45 3.66 -1.13
N TYR A 123 14.30 2.71 -0.24
CA TYR A 123 14.81 1.35 -0.36
C TYR A 123 13.64 0.37 -0.44
N LEU A 124 13.73 -0.56 -1.38
CA LEU A 124 12.76 -1.62 -1.57
C LEU A 124 13.41 -2.96 -1.29
N LEU A 125 12.68 -3.83 -0.59
CA LEU A 125 13.03 -5.26 -0.49
C LEU A 125 12.16 -6.04 -1.46
N THR A 126 12.80 -6.89 -2.27
CA THR A 126 12.07 -7.82 -3.15
C THR A 126 11.76 -9.13 -2.41
N ASP A 127 10.72 -9.84 -2.85
CA ASP A 127 10.27 -11.13 -2.34
C ASP A 127 10.39 -12.18 -3.46
N GLU A 128 11.61 -12.33 -3.96
CA GLU A 128 11.98 -13.28 -5.02
C GLU A 128 13.08 -14.21 -4.48
N ASP A 129 13.35 -15.32 -5.16
CA ASP A 129 14.35 -16.30 -4.76
C ASP A 129 15.77 -15.69 -4.67
N ASP A 130 16.07 -14.74 -5.57
CA ASP A 130 17.27 -13.90 -5.56
C ASP A 130 17.02 -12.54 -4.88
N GLY A 131 16.43 -12.55 -3.70
CA GLY A 131 15.99 -11.36 -2.98
C GLY A 131 17.03 -10.23 -2.97
N ARG A 132 16.56 -9.00 -3.23
CA ARG A 132 17.42 -7.81 -3.37
C ARG A 132 16.95 -6.67 -2.48
N VAL A 133 17.91 -5.84 -2.04
CA VAL A 133 17.67 -4.50 -1.51
C VAL A 133 17.99 -3.52 -2.64
N VAL A 134 16.99 -2.77 -3.07
CA VAL A 134 17.12 -1.85 -4.19
C VAL A 134 16.94 -0.43 -3.69
N ARG A 135 17.92 0.44 -3.93
CA ARG A 135 17.81 1.87 -3.70
C ARG A 135 17.25 2.55 -4.94
N LEU A 136 16.21 3.36 -4.78
CA LEU A 136 15.65 4.16 -5.87
C LEU A 136 16.35 5.51 -5.93
N GLU A 137 17.03 5.77 -7.02
CA GLU A 137 17.65 7.06 -7.28
C GLU A 137 16.93 7.79 -8.41
N ARG A 138 16.89 9.11 -8.30
CA ARG A 138 16.40 9.94 -9.38
C ARG A 138 17.43 9.93 -10.52
N ARG A 139 17.00 9.63 -11.73
CA ARG A 139 17.83 9.84 -12.92
C ARG A 139 17.95 11.33 -13.17
N GLU A 140 19.16 11.87 -13.10
CA GLU A 140 19.43 13.22 -13.59
C GLU A 140 19.22 13.22 -15.11
N ARG A 141 18.36 14.12 -15.58
CA ARG A 141 18.30 14.40 -17.01
C ARG A 141 19.53 15.22 -17.35
N GLY A 142 20.47 14.59 -18.05
CA GLY A 142 21.57 15.31 -18.67
C GLY A 142 21.07 16.24 -19.77
#